data_41fcccbe03902e0d0840f9b3b48fb80f
#
_entry.id   41fcccbe03902e0d0840f9b3b48fb80f
#
_cell.length_a   1.000
_cell.length_b   1.000
_cell.length_c   1.000
_cell.angle_alpha   90.00
_cell.angle_beta   90.00
_cell.angle_gamma   90.00
#
_symmetry.space_group_name_H-M   'P 1'
#
loop_
_entity.id
_entity.type
_entity.pdbx_description
1 polymer ?
#
loop_
_entity_poly.entity_id
_entity_poly.type
_entity_poly.pdbx_seq_one_letter_code
_entity_poly.pdbx_strand_id
1 'polypeptide(L)'
;MKKTIGQSFIKFLINCISNLKKPMMNISKQILLSSLCILSLNACKNNSKTSSNIIEKIPGIILENMDTSVSPKENFYDYVNGNWMKTNTIPDDETRWGGFGVLRKSTRKDVLDIIKTSKEFGTYAEGTDQKKALLVFESELDTLARNKAGIDPIKPLLKAINSIRSINDMQTIYATTTGVSAPFAGIGANADLNDSKINTAWVYPGGLGLQRDYYLDQDTKSQEIREQYTNHVARMLGFVGYSDKDAANAAKRILELETKLAKPRLDKVQSRDIRNFNNPRTLKELSAMTPLIDWNKFTKDLGVTAPLESVLVMQPTYMAALNTFLTNTSIDDIKTLMTW
;
A
#
# COMPACT_ATOMS: atom_id res chain seq x y z
N MET A 1 -26.93 14.42 14.48
CA MET A 1 -28.15 13.59 14.46
C MET A 1 -28.83 13.39 15.82
N LYS A 2 -28.76 14.35 16.78
CA LYS A 2 -29.45 14.26 18.11
C LYS A 2 -30.66 15.17 18.27
N LYS A 3 -31.05 15.93 17.24
CA LYS A 3 -32.21 16.87 17.30
C LYS A 3 -33.55 16.31 16.77
N THR A 4 -33.56 15.17 16.10
CA THR A 4 -34.75 14.68 15.39
C THR A 4 -35.61 13.71 16.20
N ILE A 5 -35.05 13.05 17.22
CA ILE A 5 -35.80 12.07 18.04
C ILE A 5 -36.70 12.75 19.08
N GLY A 6 -36.25 13.87 19.65
CA GLY A 6 -37.03 14.62 20.63
C GLY A 6 -38.31 15.26 20.06
N GLN A 7 -38.26 15.74 18.81
CA GLN A 7 -39.43 16.39 18.20
C GLN A 7 -40.52 15.41 17.76
N SER A 8 -40.14 14.18 17.38
CA SER A 8 -41.11 13.13 17.02
C SER A 8 -41.87 12.61 18.24
N PHE A 9 -41.17 12.51 19.37
CA PHE A 9 -41.79 12.06 20.65
C PHE A 9 -42.73 13.11 21.23
N ILE A 10 -42.38 14.39 21.13
CA ILE A 10 -43.27 15.51 21.57
C ILE A 10 -44.51 15.59 20.68
N LYS A 11 -44.42 15.40 19.36
CA LYS A 11 -45.58 15.33 18.46
C LYS A 11 -46.50 14.14 18.76
N PHE A 12 -45.94 12.99 19.12
CA PHE A 12 -46.69 11.81 19.52
C PHE A 12 -47.45 12.04 20.83
N LEU A 13 -46.83 12.66 21.84
CA LEU A 13 -47.47 13.02 23.10
C LEU A 13 -48.58 14.05 22.93
N ILE A 14 -48.40 15.08 22.12
CA ILE A 14 -49.41 16.10 21.81
C ILE A 14 -50.62 15.46 21.11
N ASN A 15 -50.39 14.51 20.20
CA ASN A 15 -51.48 13.81 19.50
C ASN A 15 -52.24 12.83 20.38
N CYS A 16 -51.61 12.25 21.40
CA CYS A 16 -52.27 11.43 22.42
C CYS A 16 -53.13 12.27 23.36
N ILE A 17 -52.72 13.50 23.68
CA ILE A 17 -53.45 14.41 24.58
C ILE A 17 -54.66 15.04 23.89
N SER A 18 -54.58 15.33 22.56
CA SER A 18 -55.66 15.95 21.78
C SER A 18 -56.81 15.01 21.44
N ASN A 19 -56.63 13.69 21.56
CA ASN A 19 -57.67 12.70 21.26
C ASN A 19 -58.47 12.19 22.48
N LEU A 20 -58.23 12.74 23.67
CA LEU A 20 -59.01 12.45 24.84
C LEU A 20 -60.31 13.27 24.88
N LYS A 21 -61.36 12.83 24.13
CA LYS A 21 -62.74 13.22 24.36
C LYS A 21 -63.18 12.61 25.68
N LYS A 22 -63.47 13.46 26.64
CA LYS A 22 -63.91 13.10 28.01
C LYS A 22 -65.10 12.13 28.03
N PRO A 23 -65.00 11.06 28.83
CA PRO A 23 -65.93 10.92 29.94
C PRO A 23 -65.20 10.92 31.30
N MET A 24 -65.90 11.33 32.35
CA MET A 24 -65.33 11.43 33.70
C MET A 24 -64.65 10.11 34.13
N MET A 25 -63.37 10.13 34.32
CA MET A 25 -62.57 8.99 34.80
C MET A 25 -62.61 8.99 36.34
N ASN A 26 -62.90 7.84 36.96
CA ASN A 26 -62.90 7.65 38.41
C ASN A 26 -61.54 8.02 39.00
N ILE A 27 -61.59 8.63 40.22
CA ILE A 27 -60.40 9.12 40.96
C ILE A 27 -59.34 8.05 41.14
N SER A 28 -59.70 6.76 41.23
CA SER A 28 -58.77 5.64 41.32
C SER A 28 -57.92 5.44 40.07
N LYS A 29 -58.45 5.77 38.88
CA LYS A 29 -57.67 5.69 37.62
C LYS A 29 -56.73 6.87 37.39
N GLN A 30 -57.08 8.05 37.98
CA GLN A 30 -56.19 9.21 37.97
C GLN A 30 -54.93 9.00 38.82
N ILE A 31 -55.16 8.37 40.03
CA ILE A 31 -54.02 8.02 40.92
C ILE A 31 -53.10 6.95 40.27
N LEU A 32 -53.67 5.98 39.56
CA LEU A 32 -52.87 4.95 38.89
C LEU A 32 -52.06 5.53 37.74
N LEU A 33 -52.59 6.48 36.95
CA LEU A 33 -51.86 7.15 35.88
C LEU A 33 -50.77 8.09 36.41
N SER A 34 -51.04 8.81 37.50
CA SER A 34 -50.02 9.67 38.13
C SER A 34 -48.90 8.87 38.79
N SER A 35 -49.20 7.70 39.38
CA SER A 35 -48.21 6.79 39.94
C SER A 35 -47.30 6.17 38.82
N LEU A 36 -47.88 5.87 37.67
CA LEU A 36 -47.10 5.33 36.51
C LEU A 36 -46.17 6.39 35.92
N CYS A 37 -46.57 7.66 35.89
CA CYS A 37 -45.72 8.77 35.46
C CYS A 37 -44.57 9.07 36.44
N ILE A 38 -44.75 8.87 37.72
CA ILE A 38 -43.72 9.07 38.77
C ILE A 38 -42.71 7.93 38.71
N LEU A 39 -43.11 6.69 38.40
CA LEU A 39 -42.23 5.55 38.23
C LEU A 39 -41.37 5.66 36.97
N SER A 40 -41.90 6.26 35.91
CA SER A 40 -41.13 6.51 34.67
C SER A 40 -40.08 7.61 34.82
N LEU A 41 -40.24 8.55 35.75
CA LEU A 41 -39.24 9.59 36.01
C LEU A 41 -38.05 9.10 36.85
N ASN A 42 -38.18 7.98 37.57
CA ASN A 42 -37.08 7.37 38.30
C ASN A 42 -36.27 6.37 37.44
N ALA A 43 -36.79 5.90 36.31
CA ALA A 43 -36.05 5.04 35.39
C ALA A 43 -34.98 5.79 34.60
N CYS A 44 -35.00 7.13 34.56
CA CYS A 44 -33.95 7.94 33.91
C CYS A 44 -32.76 8.29 34.82
N LYS A 45 -32.70 7.75 36.04
CA LYS A 45 -31.52 7.83 36.91
C LYS A 45 -30.66 6.56 36.84
N ASN A 46 -30.64 5.89 35.70
CA ASN A 46 -29.52 5.01 35.43
C ASN A 46 -28.35 5.89 35.08
N ASN A 47 -27.37 5.92 35.95
CA ASN A 47 -26.02 6.30 35.69
C ASN A 47 -25.58 5.68 34.35
N SER A 48 -25.80 6.38 33.24
CA SER A 48 -24.81 6.32 32.19
C SER A 48 -23.53 6.84 32.87
N LYS A 49 -22.74 5.93 33.44
CA LYS A 49 -21.31 6.11 33.45
C LYS A 49 -21.00 6.33 31.97
N THR A 50 -21.09 7.58 31.54
CA THR A 50 -20.27 8.05 30.43
C THR A 50 -18.88 7.73 30.96
N SER A 51 -18.36 6.58 30.60
CA SER A 51 -16.96 6.34 30.55
C SER A 51 -16.47 7.45 29.59
N SER A 52 -16.24 8.63 30.15
CA SER A 52 -15.30 9.55 29.57
C SER A 52 -14.05 8.69 29.55
N ASN A 53 -13.74 8.11 28.37
CA ASN A 53 -12.38 7.75 28.06
C ASN A 53 -11.63 9.07 28.22
N ILE A 54 -11.17 9.33 29.44
CA ILE A 54 -10.12 10.30 29.69
C ILE A 54 -9.00 9.72 28.87
N ILE A 55 -8.84 10.23 27.65
CA ILE A 55 -7.62 9.99 26.88
C ILE A 55 -6.55 10.59 27.76
N GLU A 56 -5.90 9.73 28.52
CA GLU A 56 -4.78 10.11 29.36
C GLU A 56 -3.80 10.82 28.42
N LYS A 57 -3.61 12.12 28.64
CA LYS A 57 -2.74 12.91 27.78
C LYS A 57 -1.32 12.37 27.98
N ILE A 58 -0.84 11.64 27.01
CA ILE A 58 0.55 11.21 26.95
C ILE A 58 1.40 12.48 26.91
N PRO A 59 2.27 12.72 27.89
CA PRO A 59 3.11 13.89 27.90
C PRO A 59 4.01 13.90 26.68
N GLY A 60 4.22 15.09 26.09
CA GLY A 60 5.11 15.23 24.92
C GLY A 60 6.57 14.84 25.21
N ILE A 61 6.98 14.90 26.48
CA ILE A 61 8.28 14.44 26.99
C ILE A 61 7.98 13.43 28.09
N ILE A 62 8.52 12.23 27.93
CA ILE A 62 8.42 11.13 28.91
C ILE A 62 9.73 11.13 29.72
N LEU A 63 9.69 11.65 30.92
CA LEU A 63 10.88 11.83 31.77
C LEU A 63 11.54 10.50 32.14
N GLU A 64 10.76 9.43 32.26
CA GLU A 64 11.22 8.07 32.57
C GLU A 64 12.16 7.50 31.50
N ASN A 65 12.08 8.01 30.26
CA ASN A 65 12.97 7.62 29.18
C ASN A 65 14.38 8.23 29.30
N MET A 66 14.52 9.28 30.10
CA MET A 66 15.76 10.04 30.23
C MET A 66 16.73 9.37 31.21
N ASP A 67 18.02 9.34 30.84
CA ASP A 67 19.10 8.94 31.74
C ASP A 67 19.81 10.19 32.30
N THR A 68 19.33 10.64 33.43
CA THR A 68 19.89 11.85 34.11
C THR A 68 21.29 11.65 34.67
N SER A 69 21.85 10.44 34.68
CA SER A 69 23.24 10.18 35.05
C SER A 69 24.21 10.57 33.94
N VAL A 70 23.75 10.77 32.71
CA VAL A 70 24.54 11.23 31.57
C VAL A 70 24.49 12.75 31.48
N SER A 71 25.65 13.38 31.26
CA SER A 71 25.70 14.83 31.04
C SER A 71 25.12 15.20 29.68
N PRO A 72 24.09 16.09 29.60
CA PRO A 72 23.53 16.51 28.32
C PRO A 72 24.52 17.26 27.42
N LYS A 73 25.64 17.78 28.01
CA LYS A 73 26.71 18.43 27.26
C LYS A 73 27.66 17.43 26.59
N GLU A 74 27.76 16.22 27.16
CA GLU A 74 28.61 15.15 26.63
C GLU A 74 27.86 14.27 25.63
N ASN A 75 26.70 13.81 26.02
CA ASN A 75 25.85 12.98 25.12
C ASN A 75 24.38 13.29 25.35
N PHE A 76 23.85 14.22 24.56
CA PHE A 76 22.46 14.63 24.65
C PHE A 76 21.48 13.51 24.23
N TYR A 77 21.89 12.64 23.31
CA TYR A 77 21.07 11.54 22.89
C TYR A 77 20.81 10.52 23.99
N ASP A 78 21.86 10.08 24.67
CA ASP A 78 21.76 9.16 25.80
C ASP A 78 21.09 9.81 27.00
N TYR A 79 21.35 11.11 27.24
CA TYR A 79 20.63 11.86 28.27
C TYR A 79 19.10 11.79 28.06
N VAL A 80 18.61 11.95 26.82
CA VAL A 80 17.17 11.97 26.54
C VAL A 80 16.56 10.57 26.41
N ASN A 81 17.32 9.60 25.87
CA ASN A 81 16.78 8.30 25.48
C ASN A 81 17.41 7.11 26.24
N GLY A 82 18.37 7.34 27.11
CA GLY A 82 19.21 6.29 27.69
C GLY A 82 18.43 5.21 28.44
N ASN A 83 17.46 5.58 29.26
CA ASN A 83 16.65 4.62 30.00
C ASN A 83 15.70 3.88 29.07
N TRP A 84 15.14 4.55 28.07
CA TRP A 84 14.31 3.88 27.07
C TRP A 84 15.11 2.79 26.33
N MET A 85 16.34 3.08 25.92
CA MET A 85 17.21 2.10 25.24
C MET A 85 17.59 0.93 26.13
N LYS A 86 17.78 1.15 27.44
CA LYS A 86 18.10 0.10 28.42
C LYS A 86 16.91 -0.85 28.67
N THR A 87 15.70 -0.33 28.57
CA THR A 87 14.46 -1.07 28.91
C THR A 87 13.73 -1.64 27.70
N ASN A 88 14.10 -1.24 26.48
CA ASN A 88 13.46 -1.69 25.25
C ASN A 88 14.43 -2.46 24.37
N THR A 89 14.06 -3.67 24.00
CA THR A 89 14.76 -4.50 23.01
C THR A 89 14.12 -4.33 21.65
N ILE A 90 14.90 -4.53 20.59
CA ILE A 90 14.36 -4.61 19.23
C ILE A 90 13.54 -5.89 19.14
N PRO A 91 12.22 -5.84 18.76
CA PRO A 91 11.43 -7.03 18.54
C PRO A 91 12.02 -7.92 17.44
N ASP A 92 11.80 -9.24 17.54
CA ASP A 92 12.36 -10.24 16.60
C ASP A 92 11.90 -10.04 15.14
N ASP A 93 10.73 -9.41 14.97
CA ASP A 93 10.13 -9.07 13.67
C ASP A 93 10.58 -7.70 13.12
N GLU A 94 11.48 -6.99 13.80
CA GLU A 94 11.93 -5.65 13.40
C GLU A 94 13.47 -5.60 13.29
N THR A 95 13.96 -4.80 12.35
CA THR A 95 15.41 -4.57 12.18
C THR A 95 15.91 -3.33 12.93
N ARG A 96 15.00 -2.50 13.41
CA ARG A 96 15.23 -1.28 14.18
C ARG A 96 14.02 -0.97 15.02
N TRP A 97 14.24 -0.35 16.18
CA TRP A 97 13.17 0.01 17.10
C TRP A 97 13.32 1.43 17.60
N GLY A 98 12.20 2.10 17.87
CA GLY A 98 12.14 3.48 18.36
C GLY A 98 10.71 3.99 18.40
N GLY A 99 10.50 5.25 18.79
CA GLY A 99 9.17 5.85 18.95
C GLY A 99 8.24 5.67 17.74
N PHE A 100 8.75 5.84 16.54
CA PHE A 100 7.97 5.59 15.30
C PHE A 100 7.63 4.10 15.10
N GLY A 101 8.50 3.19 15.55
CA GLY A 101 8.22 1.75 15.52
C GLY A 101 7.07 1.39 16.45
N VAL A 102 7.11 1.91 17.68
CA VAL A 102 6.05 1.76 18.70
C VAL A 102 4.72 2.29 18.17
N LEU A 103 4.72 3.53 17.65
CA LEU A 103 3.52 4.16 17.09
C LEU A 103 2.94 3.35 15.91
N ARG A 104 3.79 2.92 14.98
CA ARG A 104 3.36 2.09 13.84
C ARG A 104 2.71 0.78 14.30
N LYS A 105 3.30 0.10 15.29
CA LYS A 105 2.77 -1.17 15.83
C LYS A 105 1.43 -0.96 16.53
N SER A 106 1.31 0.10 17.33
CA SER A 106 0.04 0.49 17.97
C SER A 106 -1.04 0.81 16.94
N THR A 107 -0.76 1.67 15.97
CA THR A 107 -1.71 2.04 14.92
C THR A 107 -2.18 0.83 14.12
N ARG A 108 -1.27 -0.09 13.76
CA ARG A 108 -1.66 -1.34 13.08
C ARG A 108 -2.60 -2.19 13.92
N LYS A 109 -2.34 -2.27 15.24
CA LYS A 109 -3.23 -2.98 16.17
C LYS A 109 -4.60 -2.32 16.21
N ASP A 110 -4.66 -1.00 16.35
CA ASP A 110 -5.91 -0.26 16.43
C ASP A 110 -6.75 -0.42 15.15
N VAL A 111 -6.12 -0.34 13.97
CA VAL A 111 -6.78 -0.60 12.68
C VAL A 111 -7.32 -2.02 12.62
N LEU A 112 -6.53 -3.01 13.03
CA LEU A 112 -6.96 -4.41 13.06
C LEU A 112 -8.14 -4.63 14.01
N ASP A 113 -8.11 -4.00 15.18
CA ASP A 113 -9.20 -4.09 16.15
C ASP A 113 -10.49 -3.43 15.62
N ILE A 114 -10.39 -2.29 14.91
CA ILE A 114 -11.51 -1.66 14.21
C ILE A 114 -12.12 -2.61 13.18
N ILE A 115 -11.29 -3.23 12.34
CA ILE A 115 -11.74 -4.15 11.29
C ILE A 115 -12.43 -5.37 11.90
N LYS A 116 -11.83 -6.00 12.91
CA LYS A 116 -12.39 -7.18 13.59
C LYS A 116 -13.73 -6.85 14.26
N THR A 117 -13.79 -5.75 14.99
CA THR A 117 -15.00 -5.28 15.66
C THR A 117 -16.11 -4.97 14.65
N SER A 118 -15.76 -4.31 13.54
CA SER A 118 -16.70 -3.98 12.47
C SER A 118 -17.27 -5.23 11.79
N LYS A 119 -16.44 -6.28 11.63
CA LYS A 119 -16.88 -7.58 11.12
C LYS A 119 -17.86 -8.25 12.10
N GLU A 120 -17.50 -8.29 13.38
CA GLU A 120 -18.31 -8.94 14.43
C GLU A 120 -19.69 -8.32 14.57
N PHE A 121 -19.78 -6.99 14.56
CA PHE A 121 -21.03 -6.28 14.77
C PHE A 121 -21.79 -5.91 13.48
N GLY A 122 -21.28 -6.25 12.30
CA GLY A 122 -21.93 -5.95 11.03
C GLY A 122 -22.16 -4.45 10.82
N THR A 123 -21.21 -3.59 11.21
CA THR A 123 -21.39 -2.14 11.39
C THR A 123 -21.58 -1.38 10.08
N TYR A 124 -21.13 -1.93 8.95
CA TYR A 124 -21.12 -1.22 7.67
C TYR A 124 -22.14 -1.80 6.68
N ALA A 125 -22.95 -0.89 6.09
CA ALA A 125 -23.90 -1.25 5.07
C ALA A 125 -23.23 -1.67 3.76
N GLU A 126 -23.88 -2.55 3.01
CA GLU A 126 -23.43 -2.96 1.66
C GLU A 126 -23.24 -1.75 0.75
N GLY A 127 -22.21 -1.80 -0.09
CA GLY A 127 -21.86 -0.74 -1.04
C GLY A 127 -21.07 0.44 -0.47
N THR A 128 -20.90 0.55 0.86
CA THR A 128 -20.06 1.57 1.48
C THR A 128 -18.58 1.26 1.30
N ASP A 129 -17.71 2.28 1.30
CA ASP A 129 -16.26 2.09 1.14
C ASP A 129 -15.66 1.32 2.32
N GLN A 130 -16.21 1.51 3.53
CA GLN A 130 -15.83 0.74 4.72
C GLN A 130 -16.16 -0.75 4.55
N LYS A 131 -17.33 -1.09 3.97
CA LYS A 131 -17.68 -2.48 3.69
C LYS A 131 -16.78 -3.09 2.62
N LYS A 132 -16.45 -2.33 1.58
CA LYS A 132 -15.49 -2.77 0.54
C LYS A 132 -14.11 -3.05 1.15
N ALA A 133 -13.60 -2.15 2.02
CA ALA A 133 -12.33 -2.36 2.72
C ALA A 133 -12.35 -3.63 3.59
N LEU A 134 -13.46 -3.90 4.28
CA LEU A 134 -13.64 -5.12 5.06
C LEU A 134 -13.61 -6.37 4.17
N LEU A 135 -14.29 -6.35 3.02
CA LEU A 135 -14.30 -7.46 2.06
C LEU A 135 -12.91 -7.72 1.49
N VAL A 136 -12.14 -6.67 1.16
CA VAL A 136 -10.74 -6.83 0.73
C VAL A 136 -9.92 -7.50 1.83
N PHE A 137 -10.01 -7.04 3.07
CA PHE A 137 -9.32 -7.65 4.20
C PHE A 137 -9.68 -9.13 4.39
N GLU A 138 -10.98 -9.48 4.29
CA GLU A 138 -11.44 -10.85 4.41
C GLU A 138 -10.91 -11.74 3.28
N SER A 139 -10.91 -11.23 2.04
CA SER A 139 -10.40 -11.96 0.88
C SER A 139 -8.89 -12.23 0.98
N GLU A 140 -8.13 -11.29 1.54
CA GLU A 140 -6.69 -11.48 1.77
C GLU A 140 -6.39 -12.55 2.85
N LEU A 141 -7.28 -12.73 3.81
CA LEU A 141 -7.15 -13.74 4.86
C LEU A 141 -7.71 -15.12 4.47
N ASP A 142 -8.45 -15.23 3.37
CA ASP A 142 -9.00 -16.52 2.91
C ASP A 142 -7.92 -17.40 2.26
N THR A 143 -7.07 -17.95 3.11
CA THR A 143 -6.00 -18.87 2.68
C THR A 143 -6.55 -20.16 2.09
N LEU A 144 -7.75 -20.61 2.47
CA LEU A 144 -8.37 -21.81 1.92
C LEU A 144 -8.77 -21.59 0.47
N ALA A 145 -9.44 -20.48 0.16
CA ALA A 145 -9.79 -20.13 -1.22
C ALA A 145 -8.54 -19.95 -2.09
N ARG A 146 -7.52 -19.23 -1.58
CA ARG A 146 -6.24 -19.05 -2.31
C ARG A 146 -5.52 -20.36 -2.57
N ASN A 147 -5.41 -21.25 -1.57
CA ASN A 147 -4.77 -22.55 -1.75
C ASN A 147 -5.53 -23.43 -2.75
N LYS A 148 -6.87 -23.37 -2.74
CA LYS A 148 -7.70 -24.07 -3.72
C LYS A 148 -7.55 -23.53 -5.13
N ALA A 149 -7.48 -22.21 -5.28
CA ALA A 149 -7.29 -21.54 -6.58
C ALA A 149 -5.90 -21.81 -7.17
N GLY A 150 -4.87 -21.92 -6.32
CA GLY A 150 -3.48 -22.11 -6.76
C GLY A 150 -3.05 -21.04 -7.76
N ILE A 151 -2.54 -21.45 -8.92
CA ILE A 151 -2.10 -20.55 -10.00
C ILE A 151 -3.21 -20.21 -11.02
N ASP A 152 -4.42 -20.74 -10.87
CA ASP A 152 -5.50 -20.54 -11.86
C ASP A 152 -5.77 -19.06 -12.18
N PRO A 153 -5.78 -18.13 -11.20
CA PRO A 153 -6.00 -16.71 -11.46
C PRO A 153 -4.95 -16.04 -12.35
N ILE A 154 -3.71 -16.54 -12.35
CA ILE A 154 -2.60 -15.96 -13.15
C ILE A 154 -2.39 -16.67 -14.49
N LYS A 155 -3.06 -17.79 -14.77
CA LYS A 155 -2.94 -18.50 -16.05
C LYS A 155 -3.23 -17.60 -17.27
N PRO A 156 -4.23 -16.70 -17.26
CA PRO A 156 -4.44 -15.76 -18.37
C PRO A 156 -3.24 -14.84 -18.61
N LEU A 157 -2.57 -14.37 -17.53
CA LEU A 157 -1.39 -13.52 -17.60
C LEU A 157 -0.21 -14.28 -18.22
N LEU A 158 0.03 -15.51 -17.75
CA LEU A 158 1.06 -16.40 -18.31
C LEU A 158 0.81 -16.69 -19.79
N LYS A 159 -0.45 -16.89 -20.19
CA LYS A 159 -0.82 -17.07 -21.60
C LYS A 159 -0.51 -15.82 -22.43
N ALA A 160 -0.82 -14.64 -21.92
CA ALA A 160 -0.49 -13.36 -22.57
C ALA A 160 1.01 -13.20 -22.75
N ILE A 161 1.81 -13.42 -21.69
CA ILE A 161 3.27 -13.36 -21.75
C ILE A 161 3.82 -14.37 -22.77
N ASN A 162 3.32 -15.61 -22.77
CA ASN A 162 3.75 -16.64 -23.71
C ASN A 162 3.41 -16.32 -25.19
N SER A 163 2.45 -15.44 -25.43
CA SER A 163 2.08 -15.01 -26.81
C SER A 163 3.02 -13.98 -27.41
N ILE A 164 3.94 -13.39 -26.64
CA ILE A 164 4.92 -12.38 -27.11
C ILE A 164 5.79 -12.97 -28.22
N ARG A 165 5.94 -12.23 -29.32
CA ARG A 165 6.79 -12.58 -30.47
C ARG A 165 7.74 -11.45 -30.85
N SER A 166 7.51 -10.25 -30.33
CA SER A 166 8.28 -9.05 -30.64
C SER A 166 8.31 -8.09 -29.43
N ILE A 167 9.21 -7.10 -29.46
CA ILE A 167 9.23 -6.01 -28.48
C ILE A 167 7.90 -5.24 -28.51
N ASN A 168 7.29 -5.07 -29.67
CA ASN A 168 6.00 -4.41 -29.77
C ASN A 168 4.87 -5.21 -29.08
N ASP A 169 4.87 -6.55 -29.18
CA ASP A 169 3.91 -7.39 -28.45
C ASP A 169 4.13 -7.28 -26.93
N MET A 170 5.39 -7.35 -26.50
CA MET A 170 5.78 -7.16 -25.10
C MET A 170 5.25 -5.85 -24.55
N GLN A 171 5.49 -4.75 -25.27
CA GLN A 171 5.03 -3.42 -24.91
C GLN A 171 3.50 -3.35 -24.79
N THR A 172 2.78 -3.92 -25.78
CA THR A 172 1.31 -3.95 -25.79
C THR A 172 0.77 -4.75 -24.61
N ILE A 173 1.30 -5.94 -24.37
CA ILE A 173 0.87 -6.80 -23.25
C ILE A 173 1.13 -6.11 -21.91
N TYR A 174 2.29 -5.49 -21.72
CA TYR A 174 2.60 -4.73 -20.52
C TYR A 174 1.63 -3.56 -20.31
N ALA A 175 1.28 -2.83 -21.37
CA ALA A 175 0.38 -1.67 -21.26
C ALA A 175 -1.10 -2.05 -21.05
N THR A 176 -1.56 -3.17 -21.61
CA THR A 176 -3.01 -3.50 -21.70
C THR A 176 -3.44 -4.62 -20.76
N THR A 177 -2.52 -5.40 -20.19
CA THR A 177 -2.84 -6.54 -19.36
C THR A 177 -2.62 -6.22 -17.88
N THR A 178 -3.71 -5.97 -17.15
CA THR A 178 -3.66 -5.72 -15.71
C THR A 178 -2.97 -6.88 -14.99
N GLY A 179 -2.03 -6.55 -14.10
CA GLY A 179 -1.27 -7.54 -13.32
C GLY A 179 0.02 -8.02 -13.98
N VAL A 180 0.26 -7.69 -15.27
CA VAL A 180 1.57 -7.90 -15.88
C VAL A 180 2.47 -6.72 -15.56
N SER A 181 3.69 -7.01 -15.14
CA SER A 181 4.75 -6.00 -14.97
C SER A 181 5.97 -6.37 -15.81
N ALA A 182 6.83 -5.40 -16.03
CA ALA A 182 8.07 -5.63 -16.76
C ALA A 182 9.20 -4.78 -16.15
N PRO A 183 10.43 -5.32 -16.05
CA PRO A 183 11.55 -4.62 -15.43
C PRO A 183 12.18 -3.55 -16.33
N PHE A 184 11.52 -3.18 -17.43
CA PHE A 184 12.10 -2.35 -18.48
C PHE A 184 11.96 -0.86 -18.22
N ALA A 185 10.79 -0.31 -18.44
CA ALA A 185 10.48 1.10 -18.18
C ALA A 185 9.00 1.25 -17.80
N GLY A 186 8.73 2.23 -16.97
CA GLY A 186 7.38 2.65 -16.61
C GLY A 186 7.13 4.10 -16.95
N ILE A 187 5.86 4.47 -17.05
CA ILE A 187 5.40 5.86 -17.14
C ILE A 187 4.28 6.09 -16.13
N GLY A 188 4.26 7.26 -15.53
CA GLY A 188 3.22 7.62 -14.56
C GLY A 188 3.10 9.12 -14.44
N ALA A 189 1.98 9.60 -13.89
CA ALA A 189 1.74 11.03 -13.65
C ALA A 189 2.16 11.41 -12.24
N ASN A 190 2.99 12.43 -12.11
CA ASN A 190 3.40 13.02 -10.84
C ASN A 190 3.49 14.54 -10.97
N ALA A 191 3.58 15.24 -9.84
CA ALA A 191 3.81 16.67 -9.83
C ALA A 191 5.10 17.02 -10.62
N ASP A 192 5.05 18.07 -11.41
CA ASP A 192 6.23 18.56 -12.11
C ASP A 192 7.26 19.09 -11.10
N LEU A 193 8.54 18.85 -11.36
CA LEU A 193 9.63 19.28 -10.46
C LEU A 193 9.85 20.81 -10.45
N ASN A 194 9.43 21.51 -11.49
CA ASN A 194 9.62 22.94 -11.64
C ASN A 194 8.33 23.71 -11.30
N ASP A 195 7.14 23.09 -11.43
CA ASP A 195 5.85 23.64 -11.04
C ASP A 195 4.96 22.56 -10.41
N SER A 196 4.95 22.47 -9.11
CA SER A 196 4.17 21.47 -8.36
C SER A 196 2.64 21.60 -8.49
N LYS A 197 2.14 22.65 -9.15
CA LYS A 197 0.70 22.86 -9.40
C LYS A 197 0.19 22.05 -10.59
N ILE A 198 1.09 21.56 -11.44
CA ILE A 198 0.75 20.75 -12.61
C ILE A 198 1.31 19.34 -12.45
N ASN A 199 0.64 18.38 -13.08
CA ASN A 199 1.16 17.02 -13.22
C ASN A 199 1.83 16.89 -14.59
N THR A 200 2.97 16.20 -14.60
CA THR A 200 3.65 15.81 -15.84
C THR A 200 3.84 14.30 -15.89
N ALA A 201 4.08 13.76 -17.07
CA ALA A 201 4.41 12.35 -17.24
C ALA A 201 5.87 12.11 -16.87
N TRP A 202 6.12 11.14 -15.99
CA TRP A 202 7.45 10.72 -15.58
C TRP A 202 7.75 9.37 -16.19
N VAL A 203 8.91 9.25 -16.84
CA VAL A 203 9.42 7.98 -17.38
C VAL A 203 10.56 7.51 -16.50
N TYR A 204 10.47 6.27 -16.01
CA TYR A 204 11.38 5.72 -15.02
C TYR A 204 11.76 4.28 -15.32
N PRO A 205 12.91 3.79 -14.80
CA PRO A 205 13.27 2.38 -14.88
C PRO A 205 12.21 1.49 -14.24
N GLY A 206 11.91 0.35 -14.85
CA GLY A 206 10.99 -0.65 -14.29
C GLY A 206 11.52 -1.27 -12.98
N GLY A 207 10.69 -2.03 -12.28
CA GLY A 207 11.08 -2.73 -11.06
C GLY A 207 12.16 -3.80 -11.31
N LEU A 208 12.98 -4.10 -10.31
CA LEU A 208 13.85 -5.26 -10.26
C LEU A 208 13.58 -6.02 -8.96
N GLY A 209 13.90 -7.29 -8.91
CA GLY A 209 13.66 -8.12 -7.73
C GLY A 209 14.52 -7.72 -6.52
N LEU A 210 15.72 -7.17 -6.75
CA LEU A 210 16.62 -6.67 -5.72
C LEU A 210 16.93 -5.19 -5.93
N GLN A 211 17.46 -4.54 -4.89
CA GLN A 211 18.05 -3.21 -5.03
C GLN A 211 19.34 -3.28 -5.87
N ARG A 212 19.62 -2.22 -6.65
CA ARG A 212 20.75 -2.13 -7.58
C ARG A 212 22.09 -2.65 -7.01
N ASP A 213 22.41 -2.22 -5.79
CA ASP A 213 23.72 -2.51 -5.19
C ASP A 213 23.90 -4.02 -4.97
N TYR A 214 22.84 -4.77 -4.61
CA TYR A 214 22.93 -6.22 -4.44
C TYR A 214 23.25 -6.99 -5.72
N TYR A 215 22.98 -6.43 -6.91
CA TYR A 215 23.42 -7.02 -8.18
C TYR A 215 24.91 -6.79 -8.46
N LEU A 216 25.49 -5.69 -7.94
CA LEU A 216 26.79 -5.18 -8.37
C LEU A 216 27.89 -5.36 -7.32
N ASP A 217 27.56 -5.26 -6.04
CA ASP A 217 28.51 -5.35 -4.94
C ASP A 217 29.02 -6.79 -4.77
N GLN A 218 30.33 -6.91 -4.44
CA GLN A 218 31.01 -8.20 -4.33
C GLN A 218 31.25 -8.64 -2.89
N ASP A 219 30.70 -7.93 -1.92
CA ASP A 219 30.78 -8.33 -0.52
C ASP A 219 29.99 -9.62 -0.24
N THR A 220 30.34 -10.31 0.84
CA THR A 220 29.75 -11.61 1.21
C THR A 220 28.24 -11.53 1.35
N LYS A 221 27.71 -10.48 1.96
CA LYS A 221 26.26 -10.31 2.17
C LYS A 221 25.52 -10.17 0.84
N SER A 222 26.05 -9.39 -0.09
CA SER A 222 25.46 -9.23 -1.43
C SER A 222 25.47 -10.54 -2.22
N GLN A 223 26.51 -11.35 -2.07
CA GLN A 223 26.60 -12.68 -2.68
C GLN A 223 25.56 -13.63 -2.10
N GLU A 224 25.42 -13.69 -0.78
CA GLU A 224 24.40 -14.50 -0.09
C GLU A 224 22.97 -14.09 -0.50
N ILE A 225 22.70 -12.78 -0.62
CA ILE A 225 21.41 -12.28 -1.08
C ILE A 225 21.10 -12.71 -2.52
N ARG A 226 22.09 -12.66 -3.43
CA ARG A 226 21.90 -13.14 -4.81
C ARG A 226 21.63 -14.65 -4.87
N GLU A 227 22.30 -15.43 -4.02
CA GLU A 227 22.04 -16.88 -3.93
C GLU A 227 20.62 -17.16 -3.43
N GLN A 228 20.21 -16.52 -2.32
CA GLN A 228 18.85 -16.67 -1.76
C GLN A 228 17.79 -16.21 -2.79
N TYR A 229 18.04 -15.11 -3.48
CA TYR A 229 17.18 -14.61 -4.54
C TYR A 229 17.03 -15.60 -5.68
N THR A 230 18.13 -16.13 -6.19
CA THR A 230 18.11 -17.12 -7.27
C THR A 230 17.34 -18.39 -6.89
N ASN A 231 17.53 -18.87 -5.65
CA ASN A 231 16.79 -20.00 -5.12
C ASN A 231 15.29 -19.70 -4.97
N HIS A 232 14.95 -18.48 -4.58
CA HIS A 232 13.56 -18.02 -4.50
C HIS A 232 12.91 -17.96 -5.87
N VAL A 233 13.58 -17.35 -6.85
CA VAL A 233 13.09 -17.27 -8.24
C VAL A 233 12.85 -18.66 -8.81
N ALA A 234 13.80 -19.60 -8.64
CA ALA A 234 13.64 -20.98 -9.11
C ALA A 234 12.41 -21.66 -8.50
N ARG A 235 12.21 -21.52 -7.18
CA ARG A 235 11.03 -22.04 -6.50
C ARG A 235 9.72 -21.47 -7.06
N MET A 236 9.67 -20.16 -7.30
CA MET A 236 8.48 -19.50 -7.86
C MET A 236 8.18 -19.96 -9.29
N LEU A 237 9.20 -20.11 -10.12
CA LEU A 237 9.06 -20.66 -11.48
C LEU A 237 8.56 -22.10 -11.47
N GLY A 238 8.95 -22.90 -10.47
CA GLY A 238 8.41 -24.25 -10.28
C GLY A 238 6.88 -24.25 -10.09
N PHE A 239 6.32 -23.27 -9.38
CA PHE A 239 4.86 -23.18 -9.21
C PHE A 239 4.11 -22.92 -10.52
N VAL A 240 4.75 -22.29 -11.50
CA VAL A 240 4.14 -22.02 -12.82
C VAL A 240 4.54 -23.04 -13.88
N GLY A 241 5.11 -24.19 -13.48
CA GLY A 241 5.27 -25.37 -14.31
C GLY A 241 6.66 -25.60 -14.91
N TYR A 242 7.67 -24.85 -14.48
CA TYR A 242 9.06 -25.17 -14.89
C TYR A 242 9.53 -26.45 -14.17
N SER A 243 10.30 -27.30 -14.87
CA SER A 243 11.03 -28.37 -14.21
C SER A 243 12.11 -27.79 -13.28
N ASP A 244 12.57 -28.55 -12.27
CA ASP A 244 13.61 -28.08 -11.33
C ASP A 244 14.86 -27.59 -12.08
N LYS A 245 15.28 -28.30 -13.13
CA LYS A 245 16.44 -27.94 -13.96
C LYS A 245 16.19 -26.66 -14.73
N ASP A 246 15.02 -26.53 -15.35
CA ASP A 246 14.69 -25.35 -16.16
C ASP A 246 14.45 -24.13 -15.27
N ALA A 247 13.83 -24.28 -14.11
CA ALA A 247 13.64 -23.25 -13.10
C ALA A 247 15.00 -22.71 -12.59
N ALA A 248 15.95 -23.62 -12.27
CA ALA A 248 17.29 -23.22 -11.82
C ALA A 248 18.06 -22.46 -12.91
N ASN A 249 17.97 -22.91 -14.16
CA ASN A 249 18.62 -22.23 -15.29
C ASN A 249 17.97 -20.86 -15.56
N ALA A 250 16.65 -20.79 -15.58
CA ALA A 250 15.90 -19.56 -15.77
C ALA A 250 16.19 -18.54 -14.65
N ALA A 251 16.26 -18.98 -13.40
CA ALA A 251 16.59 -18.11 -12.27
C ALA A 251 17.98 -17.47 -12.38
N LYS A 252 18.99 -18.25 -12.76
CA LYS A 252 20.33 -17.72 -13.05
C LYS A 252 20.29 -16.71 -14.20
N ARG A 253 19.55 -17.04 -15.26
CA ARG A 253 19.40 -16.16 -16.42
C ARG A 253 18.70 -14.87 -16.05
N ILE A 254 17.65 -14.90 -15.22
CA ILE A 254 16.97 -13.71 -14.68
C ILE A 254 17.96 -12.83 -13.92
N LEU A 255 18.74 -13.39 -13.00
CA LEU A 255 19.74 -12.63 -12.24
C LEU A 255 20.75 -11.94 -13.18
N GLU A 256 21.24 -12.61 -14.24
CA GLU A 256 22.14 -12.03 -15.24
C GLU A 256 21.49 -10.84 -15.99
N LEU A 257 20.25 -11.01 -16.43
CA LEU A 257 19.51 -10.01 -17.18
C LEU A 257 19.17 -8.80 -16.31
N GLU A 258 18.71 -9.02 -15.09
CA GLU A 258 18.44 -7.94 -14.13
C GLU A 258 19.74 -7.21 -13.75
N THR A 259 20.87 -7.91 -13.62
CA THR A 259 22.19 -7.27 -13.40
C THR A 259 22.54 -6.31 -14.55
N LYS A 260 22.26 -6.69 -15.80
CA LYS A 260 22.45 -5.79 -16.96
C LYS A 260 21.54 -4.55 -16.88
N LEU A 261 20.31 -4.72 -16.40
CA LEU A 261 19.37 -3.61 -16.21
C LEU A 261 19.71 -2.77 -14.96
N ALA A 262 20.31 -3.35 -13.93
CA ALA A 262 20.71 -2.65 -12.72
C ALA A 262 21.92 -1.73 -12.95
N LYS A 263 22.90 -2.19 -13.74
CA LYS A 263 24.17 -1.49 -13.95
C LYS A 263 24.04 -0.02 -14.39
N PRO A 264 23.20 0.34 -15.38
CA PRO A 264 23.07 1.72 -15.86
C PRO A 264 22.19 2.62 -14.97
N ARG A 265 21.60 2.10 -13.89
CA ARG A 265 20.76 2.89 -12.98
C ARG A 265 21.61 3.77 -12.09
N LEU A 266 21.03 4.87 -11.63
CA LEU A 266 21.61 5.69 -10.57
C LEU A 266 21.80 4.87 -9.29
N ASP A 267 22.91 5.11 -8.59
CA ASP A 267 23.15 4.53 -7.27
C ASP A 267 22.25 5.18 -6.20
N LYS A 268 22.31 4.64 -4.97
CA LYS A 268 21.50 5.13 -3.84
C LYS A 268 21.81 6.56 -3.41
N VAL A 269 23.00 7.06 -3.67
CA VAL A 269 23.39 8.45 -3.34
C VAL A 269 22.85 9.39 -4.41
N GLN A 270 23.10 9.06 -5.67
CA GLN A 270 22.61 9.82 -6.82
C GLN A 270 21.07 9.89 -6.85
N SER A 271 20.38 8.80 -6.48
CA SER A 271 18.91 8.74 -6.43
C SER A 271 18.28 9.58 -5.31
N ARG A 272 19.06 10.11 -4.38
CA ARG A 272 18.56 11.06 -3.35
C ARG A 272 18.55 12.50 -3.83
N ASP A 273 19.31 12.81 -4.87
CA ASP A 273 19.34 14.15 -5.43
C ASP A 273 18.26 14.27 -6.51
N ILE A 274 17.18 14.98 -6.18
CA ILE A 274 16.02 15.17 -7.07
C ILE A 274 16.41 15.84 -8.39
N ARG A 275 17.50 16.58 -8.43
CA ARG A 275 18.01 17.25 -9.64
C ARG A 275 18.41 16.23 -10.72
N ASN A 276 18.84 15.03 -10.33
CA ASN A 276 19.15 13.96 -11.26
C ASN A 276 17.93 13.44 -12.02
N PHE A 277 16.72 13.69 -11.50
CA PHE A 277 15.46 13.27 -12.13
C PHE A 277 14.84 14.36 -13.02
N ASN A 278 15.31 15.60 -12.93
CA ASN A 278 14.75 16.72 -13.67
C ASN A 278 15.34 16.79 -15.10
N ASN A 279 14.94 15.85 -15.93
CA ASN A 279 15.38 15.77 -17.32
C ASN A 279 14.18 15.84 -18.27
N PRO A 280 13.61 17.03 -18.53
CA PRO A 280 12.50 17.17 -19.46
C PRO A 280 12.92 16.80 -20.88
N ARG A 281 12.09 16.03 -21.59
CA ARG A 281 12.27 15.59 -22.96
C ARG A 281 10.96 15.59 -23.70
N THR A 282 10.99 15.88 -24.97
CA THR A 282 9.87 15.59 -25.87
C THR A 282 9.72 14.07 -26.08
N LEU A 283 8.55 13.58 -26.48
CA LEU A 283 8.38 12.18 -26.87
C LEU A 283 9.30 11.77 -28.02
N LYS A 284 9.62 12.70 -28.92
CA LYS A 284 10.57 12.48 -30.03
C LYS A 284 11.99 12.21 -29.51
N GLU A 285 12.46 12.99 -28.54
CA GLU A 285 13.77 12.78 -27.91
C GLU A 285 13.81 11.49 -27.10
N LEU A 286 12.72 11.16 -26.36
CA LEU A 286 12.61 9.89 -25.66
C LEU A 286 12.63 8.70 -26.63
N SER A 287 11.90 8.79 -27.75
CA SER A 287 11.93 7.77 -28.82
C SER A 287 13.30 7.62 -29.45
N ALA A 288 14.08 8.69 -29.55
CA ALA A 288 15.46 8.62 -30.05
C ALA A 288 16.41 7.90 -29.08
N MET A 289 16.13 7.94 -27.76
CA MET A 289 16.89 7.18 -26.76
C MET A 289 16.56 5.69 -26.77
N THR A 290 15.31 5.33 -27.07
CA THR A 290 14.80 3.96 -27.04
C THR A 290 13.98 3.65 -28.29
N PRO A 291 14.58 3.62 -29.49
CA PRO A 291 13.86 3.44 -30.75
C PRO A 291 13.09 2.11 -30.87
N LEU A 292 13.40 1.12 -30.06
CA LEU A 292 12.63 -0.14 -30.01
C LEU A 292 11.29 -0.03 -29.26
N ILE A 293 11.08 1.05 -28.48
CA ILE A 293 9.84 1.31 -27.79
C ILE A 293 9.05 2.39 -28.56
N ASP A 294 7.86 2.04 -29.02
CA ASP A 294 6.92 3.01 -29.59
C ASP A 294 6.17 3.73 -28.46
N TRP A 295 6.74 4.83 -27.98
CA TRP A 295 6.18 5.60 -26.88
C TRP A 295 4.80 6.20 -27.19
N ASN A 296 4.50 6.55 -28.44
CA ASN A 296 3.18 7.02 -28.83
C ASN A 296 2.12 5.91 -28.68
N LYS A 297 2.45 4.72 -29.19
CA LYS A 297 1.60 3.55 -29.01
C LYS A 297 1.48 3.15 -27.54
N PHE A 298 2.59 3.16 -26.80
CA PHE A 298 2.62 2.75 -25.41
C PHE A 298 1.72 3.63 -24.52
N THR A 299 1.82 4.95 -24.66
CA THR A 299 0.97 5.89 -23.91
C THR A 299 -0.49 5.75 -24.29
N LYS A 300 -0.79 5.55 -25.59
CA LYS A 300 -2.14 5.28 -26.07
C LYS A 300 -2.72 3.99 -25.48
N ASP A 301 -1.96 2.91 -25.49
CA ASP A 301 -2.35 1.61 -24.95
C ASP A 301 -2.59 1.67 -23.43
N LEU A 302 -1.87 2.54 -22.71
CA LEU A 302 -2.11 2.86 -21.30
C LEU A 302 -3.34 3.75 -21.06
N GLY A 303 -4.03 4.19 -22.10
CA GLY A 303 -5.23 5.04 -22.00
C GLY A 303 -4.93 6.53 -21.81
N VAL A 304 -3.70 6.98 -22.08
CA VAL A 304 -3.37 8.42 -22.07
C VAL A 304 -3.99 9.08 -23.29
N THR A 305 -4.98 9.95 -23.09
CA THR A 305 -5.72 10.64 -24.17
C THR A 305 -5.23 12.06 -24.40
N ALA A 306 -4.58 12.67 -23.40
CA ALA A 306 -4.04 14.02 -23.52
C ALA A 306 -2.72 14.01 -24.33
N PRO A 307 -2.46 15.01 -25.17
CA PRO A 307 -1.16 15.16 -25.80
C PRO A 307 -0.06 15.31 -24.75
N LEU A 308 1.03 14.58 -24.91
CA LEU A 308 2.24 14.71 -24.08
C LEU A 308 3.27 15.56 -24.83
N GLU A 309 3.32 16.86 -24.53
CA GLU A 309 4.31 17.76 -25.13
C GLU A 309 5.71 17.46 -24.59
N SER A 310 5.81 17.18 -23.30
CA SER A 310 7.04 16.80 -22.63
C SER A 310 6.81 15.73 -21.57
N VAL A 311 7.87 15.00 -21.24
CA VAL A 311 7.94 14.02 -20.16
C VAL A 311 9.20 14.23 -19.34
N LEU A 312 9.18 13.96 -18.05
CA LEU A 312 10.39 13.90 -17.22
C LEU A 312 11.02 12.51 -17.32
N VAL A 313 12.18 12.41 -17.94
CA VAL A 313 12.94 11.17 -18.01
C VAL A 313 13.86 11.08 -16.81
N MET A 314 13.50 10.28 -15.79
CA MET A 314 14.25 10.22 -14.53
C MET A 314 15.72 9.80 -14.72
N GLN A 315 15.99 8.92 -15.67
CA GLN A 315 17.34 8.38 -15.89
C GLN A 315 17.64 8.23 -17.39
N PRO A 316 18.04 9.31 -18.09
CA PRO A 316 18.31 9.26 -19.54
C PRO A 316 19.36 8.22 -19.95
N THR A 317 20.42 8.07 -19.15
CA THR A 317 21.48 7.07 -19.39
C THR A 317 20.92 5.64 -19.33
N TYR A 318 20.02 5.38 -18.40
CA TYR A 318 19.32 4.09 -18.32
C TYR A 318 18.46 3.85 -19.57
N MET A 319 17.74 4.85 -20.06
CA MET A 319 16.88 4.70 -21.26
C MET A 319 17.70 4.35 -22.50
N ALA A 320 18.84 4.99 -22.68
CA ALA A 320 19.76 4.64 -23.78
C ALA A 320 20.30 3.22 -23.64
N ALA A 321 20.69 2.82 -22.42
CA ALA A 321 21.17 1.47 -22.14
C ALA A 321 20.07 0.41 -22.29
N LEU A 322 18.82 0.75 -21.99
CA LEU A 322 17.65 -0.11 -22.16
C LEU A 322 17.47 -0.49 -23.64
N ASN A 323 17.64 0.44 -24.57
CA ASN A 323 17.57 0.12 -25.99
C ASN A 323 18.61 -0.92 -26.40
N THR A 324 19.86 -0.76 -25.94
CA THR A 324 20.93 -1.74 -26.17
C THR A 324 20.60 -3.10 -25.55
N PHE A 325 20.02 -3.10 -24.34
CA PHE A 325 19.56 -4.32 -23.67
C PHE A 325 18.50 -5.05 -24.50
N LEU A 326 17.46 -4.35 -24.94
CA LEU A 326 16.36 -4.93 -25.73
C LEU A 326 16.84 -5.45 -27.09
N THR A 327 17.80 -4.77 -27.73
CA THR A 327 18.41 -5.21 -28.99
C THR A 327 19.14 -6.55 -28.84
N ASN A 328 19.81 -6.77 -27.69
CA ASN A 328 20.65 -7.92 -27.43
C ASN A 328 20.01 -9.02 -26.56
N THR A 329 18.70 -8.93 -26.30
CA THR A 329 17.96 -9.88 -25.48
C THR A 329 16.95 -10.64 -26.33
N SER A 330 16.97 -11.96 -26.23
CA SER A 330 16.02 -12.80 -26.96
C SER A 330 14.59 -12.60 -26.47
N ILE A 331 13.61 -12.86 -27.34
CA ILE A 331 12.19 -12.82 -26.94
C ILE A 331 11.89 -13.84 -25.83
N ASP A 332 12.56 -14.98 -25.83
CA ASP A 332 12.38 -15.99 -24.77
C ASP A 332 12.95 -15.52 -23.42
N ASP A 333 14.06 -14.79 -23.41
CA ASP A 333 14.57 -14.13 -22.20
C ASP A 333 13.62 -13.04 -21.70
N ILE A 334 13.01 -12.27 -22.61
CA ILE A 334 12.00 -11.26 -22.26
C ILE A 334 10.77 -11.92 -21.63
N LYS A 335 10.26 -13.02 -22.22
CA LYS A 335 9.16 -13.80 -21.62
C LYS A 335 9.54 -14.32 -20.24
N THR A 336 10.75 -14.85 -20.10
CA THR A 336 11.25 -15.37 -18.82
C THR A 336 11.28 -14.28 -17.74
N LEU A 337 11.79 -13.08 -18.08
CA LEU A 337 11.77 -11.92 -17.18
C LEU A 337 10.36 -11.47 -16.82
N MET A 338 9.42 -11.50 -17.75
CA MET A 338 8.02 -11.09 -17.49
C MET A 338 7.22 -12.18 -16.76
N THR A 339 7.65 -13.42 -16.82
CA THR A 339 7.04 -14.52 -16.06
C THR A 339 7.43 -14.46 -14.61
N TRP A 340 8.65 -14.03 -14.33
CA TRP A 340 9.12 -13.73 -12.98
C TRP A 340 8.50 -12.48 -12.40
#